data_72c45d0abf267cd7f03e1583a0fb348d
#
_entry.id   72c45d0abf267cd7f03e1583a0fb348d
#
_cell.length_a   1.000
_cell.length_b   1.000
_cell.length_c   1.000
_cell.angle_alpha   90.00
_cell.angle_beta   90.00
_cell.angle_gamma   90.00
#
_symmetry.space_group_name_H-M   'P 1'
#
loop_
_entity.id
_entity.type
_entity.pdbx_description
1 polymer ?
#
loop_
_entity_poly.entity_id
_entity_poly.type
_entity_poly.pdbx_seq_one_letter_code
_entity_poly.pdbx_strand_id
1 'polypeptide(L)'
;MRLEHLCLFYRKKTYPMKPSSYLILFSFLALTFSACGEDQDEKAAYDGREYLINNANHNPTTRAEYARLEFPRIKGGDNNLVVVHSTNNFGVNYSLEWDVQKKSQRWSCYQMYSSNSLGGASRYYGNPQYPADPDLPSYAGWTPEDDPYYSTGYDHGHIVPSADRLCSSEANYQTFYLTNMQPMWNAFNAGLWSKMESQVRTWNRDDFRDTLYVCKGGTIDNSDQVIGTTSKGAIVPKFFYMAVLCKNSKGYKALAFWVEHLNEDRSSDNLSNYIISIDQLEERTGIDFFCNLPDPLEVPVEENVVKSAWGFK
;
A
#
# COMPACT_ATOMS: atom_id res chain seq x y z
N MET A 1 -20.10 -22.32 -40.82
CA MET A 1 -18.87 -22.90 -41.33
C MET A 1 -17.71 -22.10 -40.80
N ARG A 2 -16.83 -22.78 -40.03
CA ARG A 2 -15.59 -22.38 -39.34
C ARG A 2 -15.71 -21.51 -38.08
N LEU A 3 -15.62 -22.22 -36.96
CA LEU A 3 -15.12 -21.81 -35.67
C LEU A 3 -13.60 -21.58 -35.80
N GLU A 4 -13.10 -20.48 -35.27
CA GLU A 4 -11.68 -20.39 -34.89
C GLU A 4 -11.56 -20.06 -33.41
N HIS A 5 -10.89 -20.97 -32.71
CA HIS A 5 -10.55 -20.91 -31.31
C HIS A 5 -9.51 -19.82 -31.04
N LEU A 6 -9.79 -18.95 -30.09
CA LEU A 6 -8.77 -18.08 -29.51
C LEU A 6 -8.22 -18.73 -28.26
N CYS A 7 -6.98 -19.25 -28.36
CA CYS A 7 -6.20 -19.75 -27.23
C CYS A 7 -5.74 -18.63 -26.34
N LEU A 8 -6.15 -18.67 -25.07
CA LEU A 8 -5.56 -17.89 -24.00
C LEU A 8 -4.14 -18.36 -23.72
N PHE A 9 -3.16 -17.48 -23.90
CA PHE A 9 -1.78 -17.74 -23.52
C PHE A 9 -1.60 -17.41 -22.03
N TYR A 10 -1.58 -18.46 -21.22
CA TYR A 10 -1.12 -18.43 -19.84
C TYR A 10 0.41 -18.40 -19.83
N ARG A 11 1.03 -17.28 -19.52
CA ARG A 11 2.47 -17.22 -19.32
C ARG A 11 2.82 -17.64 -17.89
N LYS A 12 3.17 -18.93 -17.72
CA LYS A 12 3.91 -19.38 -16.53
C LYS A 12 5.29 -18.75 -16.54
N LYS A 13 5.68 -18.09 -15.45
CA LYS A 13 7.08 -17.73 -15.18
C LYS A 13 7.88 -19.04 -15.05
N THR A 14 8.70 -19.37 -16.02
CA THR A 14 9.65 -20.49 -15.92
C THR A 14 11.02 -19.92 -15.58
N TYR A 15 11.52 -20.28 -14.41
CA TYR A 15 12.92 -20.07 -14.04
C TYR A 15 13.81 -21.15 -14.65
N PRO A 16 15.01 -20.84 -15.16
CA PRO A 16 15.90 -21.85 -15.70
C PRO A 16 16.63 -22.61 -14.59
N MET A 17 16.40 -23.91 -14.52
CA MET A 17 17.21 -24.82 -13.72
C MET A 17 18.57 -25.02 -14.39
N LYS A 18 19.67 -24.82 -13.66
CA LYS A 18 21.00 -25.24 -14.08
C LYS A 18 21.28 -26.65 -13.52
N PRO A 19 21.83 -27.57 -14.32
CA PRO A 19 22.29 -28.86 -13.84
C PRO A 19 23.74 -28.75 -13.37
N SER A 20 24.07 -29.33 -12.24
CA SER A 20 25.43 -29.80 -12.00
C SER A 20 25.44 -30.91 -10.97
N SER A 21 25.78 -32.09 -11.49
CA SER A 21 26.14 -33.27 -10.72
C SER A 21 27.56 -33.14 -10.21
N TYR A 22 27.81 -33.35 -8.94
CA TYR A 22 29.04 -34.02 -8.48
C TYR A 22 28.72 -34.81 -7.21
N LEU A 23 28.84 -36.13 -7.33
CA LEU A 23 28.85 -37.14 -6.31
C LEU A 23 30.19 -37.07 -5.57
N ILE A 24 30.22 -36.86 -4.28
CA ILE A 24 31.38 -37.26 -3.44
C ILE A 24 30.82 -37.95 -2.20
N LEU A 25 31.20 -39.24 -2.14
CA LEU A 25 31.00 -40.18 -1.08
C LEU A 25 32.02 -39.90 0.05
N PHE A 26 31.59 -39.66 1.29
CA PHE A 26 32.44 -39.98 2.45
C PHE A 26 31.60 -40.40 3.66
N SER A 27 32.12 -41.42 4.24
CA SER A 27 31.74 -42.38 5.24
C SER A 27 31.26 -41.83 6.60
N PHE A 28 30.40 -42.67 7.20
CA PHE A 28 29.93 -42.71 8.58
C PHE A 28 30.99 -42.45 9.64
N LEU A 29 30.65 -41.63 10.62
CA LEU A 29 31.03 -41.87 12.01
C LEU A 29 29.87 -41.38 12.93
N ALA A 30 29.22 -42.34 13.58
CA ALA A 30 28.21 -42.07 14.58
C ALA A 30 28.88 -41.68 15.90
N LEU A 31 28.51 -40.52 16.45
CA LEU A 31 28.72 -40.20 17.86
C LEU A 31 27.42 -39.60 18.41
N THR A 32 26.79 -40.38 19.26
CA THR A 32 25.67 -39.99 20.11
C THR A 32 26.15 -39.04 21.18
N PHE A 33 25.62 -37.83 21.20
CA PHE A 33 25.55 -37.01 22.39
C PHE A 33 24.16 -36.45 22.56
N SER A 34 23.55 -36.93 23.64
CA SER A 34 22.35 -36.32 24.24
C SER A 34 22.78 -35.01 24.86
N ALA A 35 22.17 -33.90 24.46
CA ALA A 35 22.19 -32.67 25.20
C ALA A 35 20.91 -31.87 24.94
N CYS A 36 20.32 -31.41 26.02
CA CYS A 36 19.14 -30.55 26.11
C CYS A 36 19.19 -29.38 25.15
N GLY A 37 18.05 -29.13 24.52
CA GLY A 37 17.85 -27.97 23.67
C GLY A 37 17.85 -26.66 24.43
N GLU A 38 18.63 -25.76 23.97
CA GLU A 38 18.36 -24.33 24.02
C GLU A 38 18.12 -23.90 22.57
N ASP A 39 16.93 -23.37 22.31
CA ASP A 39 16.60 -22.73 21.06
C ASP A 39 17.53 -21.53 20.90
N GLN A 40 18.62 -21.72 20.20
CA GLN A 40 19.41 -20.62 19.67
C GLN A 40 18.70 -20.15 18.39
N ASP A 41 17.86 -19.13 18.53
CA ASP A 41 17.51 -18.27 17.41
C ASP A 41 18.82 -17.74 16.81
N GLU A 42 19.29 -18.37 15.73
CA GLU A 42 20.34 -17.79 14.89
C GLU A 42 19.77 -16.49 14.30
N LYS A 43 20.06 -15.39 14.99
CA LYS A 43 19.97 -14.07 14.39
C LYS A 43 21.01 -14.03 13.28
N ALA A 44 20.59 -14.30 12.04
CA ALA A 44 21.37 -13.96 10.88
C ALA A 44 21.67 -12.46 10.97
N ALA A 45 22.92 -12.12 11.19
CA ALA A 45 23.39 -10.72 11.12
C ALA A 45 23.26 -10.29 9.66
N TYR A 46 22.22 -9.54 9.36
CA TYR A 46 21.95 -9.02 8.06
C TYR A 46 22.98 -7.95 7.69
N ASP A 47 23.93 -8.28 6.80
CA ASP A 47 24.79 -7.29 6.16
C ASP A 47 23.98 -6.59 5.06
N GLY A 48 23.61 -5.33 5.27
CA GLY A 48 22.76 -4.55 4.37
C GLY A 48 23.29 -4.37 2.94
N ARG A 49 24.40 -5.00 2.56
CA ARG A 49 24.94 -5.00 1.21
C ARG A 49 24.42 -6.17 0.36
N GLU A 50 24.04 -7.27 0.97
CA GLU A 50 23.51 -8.44 0.25
C GLU A 50 22.09 -8.17 -0.27
N TYR A 51 21.35 -7.25 0.37
CA TYR A 51 20.00 -6.87 -0.01
C TYR A 51 19.88 -6.12 -1.34
N LEU A 52 20.88 -5.32 -1.69
CA LEU A 52 20.87 -4.56 -2.94
C LEU A 52 21.12 -5.44 -4.19
N ILE A 53 21.55 -6.70 -3.99
CA ILE A 53 21.90 -7.62 -5.06
C ILE A 53 20.74 -8.56 -5.42
N ASN A 54 19.78 -8.75 -4.50
CA ASN A 54 18.65 -9.68 -4.63
C ASN A 54 17.32 -8.96 -4.51
N ASN A 55 17.09 -7.97 -5.36
CA ASN A 55 15.82 -7.30 -5.52
C ASN A 55 15.60 -7.05 -7.02
N ALA A 56 14.87 -7.97 -7.67
CA ALA A 56 14.68 -7.96 -9.12
C ALA A 56 13.60 -6.96 -9.57
N ASN A 57 12.67 -6.61 -8.67
CA ASN A 57 11.48 -5.82 -8.96
C ASN A 57 11.51 -4.39 -8.37
N HIS A 58 12.62 -3.96 -7.75
CA HIS A 58 12.74 -2.62 -7.16
C HIS A 58 12.41 -1.48 -8.13
N ASN A 59 11.94 -0.37 -7.59
CA ASN A 59 11.67 0.84 -8.35
C ASN A 59 12.94 1.45 -8.97
N PRO A 60 12.80 2.29 -10.02
CA PRO A 60 13.93 3.05 -10.58
C PRO A 60 14.58 3.94 -9.51
N THR A 61 15.90 4.02 -9.51
CA THR A 61 16.70 4.83 -8.56
C THR A 61 16.86 6.28 -8.99
N THR A 62 16.02 6.77 -9.91
CA THR A 62 16.08 8.15 -10.44
C THR A 62 15.78 9.21 -9.38
N ARG A 63 15.01 8.85 -8.36
CA ARG A 63 14.73 9.67 -7.16
C ARG A 63 14.89 8.81 -5.92
N ALA A 64 15.50 9.36 -4.87
CA ALA A 64 15.74 8.63 -3.62
C ALA A 64 14.43 8.15 -2.95
N GLU A 65 13.35 8.92 -3.10
CA GLU A 65 12.05 8.60 -2.54
C GLU A 65 11.45 7.32 -3.12
N TYR A 66 11.75 6.97 -4.37
CA TYR A 66 11.23 5.78 -5.04
C TYR A 66 11.76 4.46 -4.45
N ALA A 67 12.87 4.52 -3.71
CA ALA A 67 13.44 3.37 -2.99
C ALA A 67 12.80 3.12 -1.61
N ARG A 68 11.81 3.92 -1.19
CA ARG A 68 11.14 3.78 0.12
C ARG A 68 10.22 2.54 0.10
N LEU A 69 10.16 1.83 1.23
CA LEU A 69 9.46 0.54 1.32
C LEU A 69 7.94 0.63 1.18
N GLU A 70 7.34 1.80 1.44
CA GLU A 70 5.89 1.98 1.23
C GLU A 70 5.50 2.12 -0.24
N PHE A 71 6.46 2.40 -1.13
CA PHE A 71 6.18 2.54 -2.56
C PHE A 71 5.87 1.19 -3.19
N PRO A 72 4.73 1.04 -3.84
CA PRO A 72 4.54 -0.05 -4.77
C PRO A 72 5.33 0.19 -6.06
N ARG A 73 5.36 -0.81 -6.93
CA ARG A 73 5.97 -0.68 -8.25
C ARG A 73 5.30 0.45 -9.02
N ILE A 74 6.09 1.44 -9.40
CA ILE A 74 5.64 2.59 -10.20
C ILE A 74 5.30 2.07 -11.60
N LYS A 75 4.07 2.36 -12.05
CA LYS A 75 3.63 2.04 -13.41
C LYS A 75 4.35 2.91 -14.45
N GLY A 76 4.49 4.20 -14.12
CA GLY A 76 5.18 5.16 -14.98
C GLY A 76 4.49 5.37 -16.32
N GLY A 77 5.26 5.87 -17.31
CA GLY A 77 4.77 6.26 -18.63
C GLY A 77 4.17 7.66 -18.63
N ASP A 78 3.82 8.17 -19.82
CA ASP A 78 3.46 9.58 -20.04
C ASP A 78 2.19 10.03 -19.30
N ASN A 79 1.32 9.10 -18.95
CA ASN A 79 0.04 9.40 -18.27
C ASN A 79 0.08 9.19 -16.76
N ASN A 80 1.21 8.75 -16.19
CA ASN A 80 1.31 8.49 -14.76
C ASN A 80 2.39 9.36 -14.13
N LEU A 81 1.97 10.22 -13.21
CA LEU A 81 2.86 11.13 -12.49
C LEU A 81 3.03 10.66 -11.05
N VAL A 82 4.26 10.51 -10.60
CA VAL A 82 4.54 10.28 -9.18
C VAL A 82 4.72 11.61 -8.49
N VAL A 83 3.84 11.91 -7.55
CA VAL A 83 3.89 13.09 -6.69
C VAL A 83 4.39 12.70 -5.32
N VAL A 84 5.32 13.48 -4.76
CA VAL A 84 5.92 13.26 -3.44
C VAL A 84 5.73 14.53 -2.63
N HIS A 85 4.79 14.52 -1.71
CA HIS A 85 4.58 15.61 -0.77
C HIS A 85 5.56 15.48 0.41
N SER A 86 6.21 16.57 0.73
CA SER A 86 7.15 16.64 1.85
C SER A 86 6.85 17.84 2.74
N THR A 87 7.29 17.75 3.98
CA THR A 87 7.24 18.84 4.96
C THR A 87 8.63 19.22 5.40
N ASN A 88 8.83 20.46 5.84
CA ASN A 88 10.12 20.95 6.28
C ASN A 88 10.68 20.17 7.49
N ASN A 89 9.81 19.70 8.39
CA ASN A 89 10.21 19.12 9.66
C ASN A 89 10.18 17.59 9.70
N PHE A 90 9.39 16.95 8.82
CA PHE A 90 9.14 15.50 8.88
C PHE A 90 9.52 14.77 7.59
N GLY A 91 10.14 15.48 6.62
CA GLY A 91 10.50 14.90 5.33
C GLY A 91 9.25 14.48 4.53
N VAL A 92 9.32 13.34 3.85
CA VAL A 92 8.21 12.84 3.02
C VAL A 92 6.98 12.60 3.89
N ASN A 93 5.91 13.30 3.56
CA ASN A 93 4.60 13.20 4.21
C ASN A 93 3.80 12.02 3.64
N TYR A 94 3.58 12.02 2.35
CA TYR A 94 3.04 10.90 1.59
C TYR A 94 3.37 11.06 0.10
N SER A 95 3.20 9.98 -0.65
CA SER A 95 3.39 9.98 -2.10
C SER A 95 2.20 9.31 -2.77
N LEU A 96 1.99 9.61 -4.04
CA LEU A 96 0.93 9.01 -4.85
C LEU A 96 1.38 8.84 -6.31
N GLU A 97 0.74 7.92 -7.02
CA GLU A 97 0.84 7.83 -8.48
C GLU A 97 -0.50 8.23 -9.09
N TRP A 98 -0.46 9.32 -9.84
CA TRP A 98 -1.61 9.96 -10.45
C TRP A 98 -1.75 9.60 -11.92
N ASP A 99 -2.91 9.09 -12.32
CA ASP A 99 -3.26 8.90 -13.72
C ASP A 99 -3.91 10.18 -14.26
N VAL A 100 -3.19 10.87 -15.15
CA VAL A 100 -3.59 12.19 -15.70
C VAL A 100 -4.87 12.10 -16.53
N GLN A 101 -5.06 11.00 -17.27
CA GLN A 101 -6.25 10.82 -18.10
C GLN A 101 -7.49 10.50 -17.28
N LYS A 102 -7.32 9.69 -16.23
CA LYS A 102 -8.38 9.31 -15.33
C LYS A 102 -8.65 10.35 -14.25
N LYS A 103 -7.73 11.29 -14.06
CA LYS A 103 -7.72 12.26 -12.96
C LYS A 103 -8.00 11.60 -11.61
N SER A 104 -7.27 10.53 -11.32
CA SER A 104 -7.39 9.77 -10.07
C SER A 104 -6.05 9.14 -9.69
N GLN A 105 -5.78 9.06 -8.39
CA GLN A 105 -4.60 8.33 -7.92
C GLN A 105 -4.84 6.82 -8.04
N ARG A 106 -3.80 6.11 -8.47
CA ARG A 106 -3.75 4.65 -8.47
C ARG A 106 -3.53 4.13 -7.07
N TRP A 107 -2.63 4.77 -6.34
CA TRP A 107 -2.31 4.52 -4.95
C TRP A 107 -1.79 5.80 -4.29
N SER A 108 -1.91 5.85 -2.97
CA SER A 108 -1.19 6.78 -2.11
C SER A 108 -0.48 5.98 -1.01
N CYS A 109 0.77 6.33 -0.71
CA CYS A 109 1.58 5.62 0.26
C CYS A 109 2.29 6.54 1.25
N TYR A 110 2.54 6.03 2.46
CA TYR A 110 3.13 6.80 3.55
C TYR A 110 3.71 5.90 4.65
N GLN A 111 4.55 6.48 5.49
CA GLN A 111 5.07 5.83 6.69
C GLN A 111 4.42 6.38 7.95
N MET A 112 4.32 5.53 8.99
CA MET A 112 3.97 5.91 10.36
C MET A 112 5.04 5.38 11.31
N TYR A 113 5.64 6.29 12.06
CA TYR A 113 6.66 6.01 13.08
C TYR A 113 6.56 7.04 14.21
N SER A 114 7.27 6.85 15.32
CA SER A 114 7.07 7.62 16.54
C SER A 114 7.07 9.14 16.32
N SER A 115 8.08 9.70 15.64
CA SER A 115 8.22 11.16 15.53
C SER A 115 7.18 11.82 14.60
N ASN A 116 6.67 11.12 13.57
CA ASN A 116 5.63 11.67 12.69
C ASN A 116 4.19 11.33 13.11
N SER A 117 4.05 10.61 14.22
CA SER A 117 2.76 10.20 14.77
C SER A 117 2.35 11.01 16.00
N LEU A 118 3.18 11.96 16.39
CA LEU A 118 2.88 12.91 17.48
C LEU A 118 1.78 13.87 17.02
N GLY A 119 0.76 14.08 17.87
CA GLY A 119 -0.21 15.14 17.66
C GLY A 119 0.44 16.51 17.91
N GLY A 120 0.32 17.42 16.95
CA GLY A 120 0.84 18.79 17.05
C GLY A 120 -0.04 19.81 16.33
N ALA A 121 -0.99 19.32 15.52
CA ALA A 121 -1.89 20.15 14.74
C ALA A 121 -3.34 19.67 14.87
N SER A 122 -4.25 20.58 14.56
CA SER A 122 -5.68 20.27 14.38
C SER A 122 -5.95 19.93 12.92
N ARG A 123 -7.07 19.22 12.70
CA ARG A 123 -7.61 19.00 11.36
C ARG A 123 -7.82 20.34 10.64
N TYR A 124 -7.42 20.42 9.38
CA TYR A 124 -7.63 21.57 8.53
C TYR A 124 -9.12 21.80 8.21
N TYR A 125 -9.57 23.03 8.34
CA TYR A 125 -10.91 23.53 8.00
C TYR A 125 -10.80 24.88 7.31
N GLY A 126 -10.11 24.94 6.16
CA GLY A 126 -9.90 26.18 5.42
C GLY A 126 -10.91 26.36 4.29
N ASN A 127 -10.73 27.46 3.57
CA ASN A 127 -11.48 27.75 2.35
C ASN A 127 -10.47 28.06 1.22
N PRO A 128 -10.39 27.24 0.16
CA PRO A 128 -11.20 26.02 -0.05
C PRO A 128 -10.86 24.92 0.94
N GLN A 129 -11.86 24.10 1.28
CA GLN A 129 -11.66 22.92 2.14
C GLN A 129 -10.80 21.86 1.44
N TYR A 130 -10.95 21.72 0.13
CA TYR A 130 -10.23 20.77 -0.72
C TYR A 130 -9.49 21.54 -1.82
N PRO A 131 -8.25 21.97 -1.58
CA PRO A 131 -7.47 22.71 -2.55
C PRO A 131 -6.95 21.83 -3.68
N ALA A 132 -6.62 22.46 -4.81
CA ALA A 132 -5.86 21.83 -5.87
C ALA A 132 -4.47 21.42 -5.36
N ASP A 133 -3.93 20.37 -5.92
CA ASP A 133 -2.57 19.92 -5.62
C ASP A 133 -1.56 20.81 -6.38
N PRO A 134 -0.68 21.55 -5.68
CA PRO A 134 0.29 22.43 -6.31
C PRO A 134 1.42 21.68 -7.03
N ASP A 135 1.63 20.40 -6.71
CA ASP A 135 2.71 19.60 -7.29
C ASP A 135 2.29 18.88 -8.59
N LEU A 136 1.01 19.06 -9.01
CA LEU A 136 0.54 18.65 -10.33
C LEU A 136 0.53 19.82 -11.33
N PRO A 137 0.80 19.54 -12.62
CA PRO A 137 0.48 20.49 -13.68
C PRO A 137 -1.01 20.85 -13.63
N SER A 138 -1.35 22.13 -13.84
CA SER A 138 -2.72 22.65 -13.68
C SER A 138 -3.78 21.94 -14.56
N TYR A 139 -3.37 21.37 -15.70
CA TYR A 139 -4.27 20.60 -16.57
C TYR A 139 -4.53 19.16 -16.09
N ALA A 140 -3.67 18.65 -15.23
CA ALA A 140 -3.66 17.23 -14.84
C ALA A 140 -4.57 16.91 -13.66
N GLY A 141 -4.84 17.89 -12.80
CA GLY A 141 -5.60 17.70 -11.56
C GLY A 141 -7.02 18.25 -11.63
N TRP A 142 -7.67 18.19 -10.46
CA TRP A 142 -8.93 18.86 -10.17
C TRP A 142 -8.65 20.19 -9.46
N THR A 143 -9.56 21.14 -9.60
CA THR A 143 -9.53 22.42 -8.88
C THR A 143 -10.75 22.55 -7.98
N PRO A 144 -10.75 23.46 -6.99
CA PRO A 144 -11.94 23.70 -6.17
C PRO A 144 -13.17 24.15 -6.97
N GLU A 145 -12.96 24.82 -8.11
CA GLU A 145 -14.03 25.25 -9.02
C GLU A 145 -14.65 24.08 -9.77
N ASP A 146 -13.82 23.09 -10.12
CA ASP A 146 -14.20 21.86 -10.84
C ASP A 146 -14.31 20.66 -9.90
N ASP A 147 -14.49 20.87 -8.60
CA ASP A 147 -14.56 19.82 -7.60
C ASP A 147 -15.52 18.69 -8.02
N PRO A 148 -14.99 17.46 -8.28
CA PRO A 148 -15.78 16.39 -8.88
C PRO A 148 -16.62 15.60 -7.87
N TYR A 149 -16.59 15.98 -6.60
CA TYR A 149 -17.31 15.31 -5.50
C TYR A 149 -18.52 16.13 -5.06
N TYR A 150 -18.43 17.44 -5.09
CA TYR A 150 -19.45 18.34 -4.56
C TYR A 150 -20.80 18.13 -5.25
N SER A 151 -21.87 17.88 -4.46
CA SER A 151 -23.24 17.62 -4.92
C SER A 151 -23.40 16.39 -5.81
N THR A 152 -22.52 15.40 -5.73
CA THR A 152 -22.59 14.14 -6.51
C THR A 152 -23.15 12.98 -5.73
N GLY A 153 -23.38 13.12 -4.42
CA GLY A 153 -23.81 12.04 -3.53
C GLY A 153 -22.63 11.24 -2.94
N TYR A 154 -21.40 11.57 -3.32
CA TYR A 154 -20.21 10.95 -2.76
C TYR A 154 -19.45 11.94 -1.86
N ASP A 155 -18.82 11.40 -0.82
CA ASP A 155 -17.88 12.14 0.01
C ASP A 155 -16.54 12.32 -0.70
N HIS A 156 -15.77 13.32 -0.27
CA HIS A 156 -14.33 13.42 -0.50
C HIS A 156 -13.63 12.37 0.37
N GLY A 157 -13.52 11.15 -0.14
CA GLY A 157 -12.90 10.05 0.57
C GLY A 157 -11.39 10.19 0.62
N HIS A 158 -10.83 10.47 1.81
CA HIS A 158 -9.38 10.55 1.99
C HIS A 158 -8.73 9.18 1.78
N ILE A 159 -7.65 9.13 1.00
CA ILE A 159 -6.81 7.94 0.90
C ILE A 159 -5.75 7.97 2.00
N VAL A 160 -4.99 9.05 2.14
CA VAL A 160 -4.18 9.31 3.34
C VAL A 160 -5.03 10.08 4.34
N PRO A 161 -5.34 9.50 5.51
CA PRO A 161 -6.24 10.15 6.46
C PRO A 161 -5.64 11.41 7.08
N SER A 162 -6.43 12.45 7.23
CA SER A 162 -6.05 13.64 7.99
C SER A 162 -5.59 13.29 9.42
N ALA A 163 -6.26 12.32 10.06
CA ALA A 163 -5.93 11.88 11.42
C ALA A 163 -4.55 11.23 11.55
N ASP A 164 -3.97 10.74 10.46
CA ASP A 164 -2.64 10.13 10.45
C ASP A 164 -1.52 11.17 10.26
N ARG A 165 -1.86 12.42 9.97
CA ARG A 165 -0.95 13.52 9.60
C ARG A 165 -1.15 14.77 10.48
N LEU A 166 -1.34 14.57 11.79
CA LEU A 166 -1.47 15.65 12.76
C LEU A 166 -0.14 16.06 13.40
N CYS A 167 1.00 15.60 12.88
CA CYS A 167 2.32 16.00 13.36
C CYS A 167 2.66 17.48 13.08
N SER A 168 2.07 18.05 12.01
CA SER A 168 2.13 19.49 11.73
C SER A 168 0.93 19.96 10.94
N SER A 169 0.66 21.28 10.95
CA SER A 169 -0.40 21.89 10.14
C SER A 169 -0.13 21.72 8.65
N GLU A 170 1.13 21.80 8.22
CA GLU A 170 1.55 21.56 6.84
C GLU A 170 1.25 20.12 6.41
N ALA A 171 1.67 19.13 7.21
CA ALA A 171 1.40 17.73 6.93
C ALA A 171 -0.10 17.44 6.84
N ASN A 172 -0.89 18.02 7.74
CA ASN A 172 -2.34 17.86 7.74
C ASN A 172 -2.99 18.54 6.54
N TYR A 173 -2.59 19.77 6.20
CA TYR A 173 -3.11 20.52 5.06
C TYR A 173 -2.95 19.76 3.74
N GLN A 174 -1.77 19.15 3.51
CA GLN A 174 -1.51 18.37 2.29
C GLN A 174 -2.48 17.19 2.13
N THR A 175 -3.01 16.62 3.21
CA THR A 175 -4.00 15.54 3.08
C THR A 175 -5.33 15.97 2.49
N PHE A 176 -5.60 17.27 2.38
CA PHE A 176 -6.83 17.82 1.79
C PHE A 176 -6.71 18.13 0.31
N TYR A 177 -5.56 17.94 -0.31
CA TYR A 177 -5.44 18.10 -1.75
C TYR A 177 -6.41 17.16 -2.49
N LEU A 178 -7.03 17.67 -3.54
CA LEU A 178 -7.98 16.91 -4.37
C LEU A 178 -7.36 15.63 -4.95
N THR A 179 -6.03 15.58 -5.08
CA THR A 179 -5.30 14.37 -5.49
C THR A 179 -5.33 13.25 -4.46
N ASN A 180 -5.58 13.56 -3.19
CA ASN A 180 -5.70 12.58 -2.11
C ASN A 180 -7.14 12.07 -1.92
N MET A 181 -8.08 12.46 -2.79
CA MET A 181 -9.49 12.12 -2.68
C MET A 181 -9.91 11.08 -3.71
N GLN A 182 -10.83 10.19 -3.32
CA GLN A 182 -11.61 9.35 -4.23
C GLN A 182 -13.07 9.37 -3.81
N PRO A 183 -14.03 9.22 -4.77
CA PRO A 183 -15.45 9.21 -4.42
C PRO A 183 -15.78 8.03 -3.50
N MET A 184 -16.33 8.30 -2.33
CA MET A 184 -16.79 7.28 -1.40
C MET A 184 -18.24 7.51 -0.99
N TRP A 185 -19.06 6.46 -0.95
CA TRP A 185 -20.34 6.53 -0.27
C TRP A 185 -20.13 6.92 1.19
N ASN A 186 -20.95 7.80 1.74
CA ASN A 186 -20.84 8.23 3.13
C ASN A 186 -20.88 7.04 4.12
N ALA A 187 -21.80 6.08 3.92
CA ALA A 187 -21.89 4.88 4.75
C ALA A 187 -20.61 4.04 4.73
N PHE A 188 -19.91 3.98 3.60
CA PHE A 188 -18.62 3.32 3.48
C PHE A 188 -17.50 4.14 4.13
N ASN A 189 -17.41 5.43 3.79
CA ASN A 189 -16.35 6.34 4.24
C ASN A 189 -16.35 6.49 5.79
N ALA A 190 -17.49 6.85 6.36
CA ALA A 190 -17.64 7.00 7.81
C ALA A 190 -17.74 5.66 8.56
N GLY A 191 -18.07 4.57 7.87
CA GLY A 191 -18.21 3.22 8.41
C GLY A 191 -16.96 2.38 8.33
N LEU A 192 -16.95 1.41 7.39
CA LEU A 192 -15.91 0.39 7.27
C LEU A 192 -14.53 0.98 6.97
N TRP A 193 -14.43 1.99 6.08
CA TRP A 193 -13.15 2.63 5.74
C TRP A 193 -12.53 3.31 6.96
N SER A 194 -13.30 4.13 7.68
CA SER A 194 -12.85 4.77 8.92
C SER A 194 -12.44 3.77 10.01
N LYS A 195 -13.14 2.61 10.09
CA LYS A 195 -12.77 1.53 11.01
C LYS A 195 -11.41 0.91 10.65
N MET A 196 -11.15 0.67 9.36
CA MET A 196 -9.85 0.15 8.89
C MET A 196 -8.73 1.15 9.19
N GLU A 197 -8.94 2.44 8.96
CA GLU A 197 -7.99 3.50 9.32
C GLU A 197 -7.70 3.54 10.82
N SER A 198 -8.74 3.39 11.63
CA SER A 198 -8.61 3.32 13.08
C SER A 198 -7.82 2.10 13.53
N GLN A 199 -7.96 0.97 12.83
CA GLN A 199 -7.16 -0.22 13.08
C GLN A 199 -5.68 0.01 12.76
N VAL A 200 -5.35 0.67 11.65
CA VAL A 200 -3.95 1.04 11.33
C VAL A 200 -3.36 1.95 12.43
N ARG A 201 -4.12 2.95 12.90
CA ARG A 201 -3.70 3.78 14.04
C ARG A 201 -3.51 2.99 15.34
N THR A 202 -4.31 1.94 15.57
CA THR A 202 -4.13 1.03 16.72
C THR A 202 -2.80 0.29 16.67
N TRP A 203 -2.30 -0.04 15.48
CA TRP A 203 -0.99 -0.65 15.29
C TRP A 203 0.17 0.38 15.34
N ASN A 204 -0.13 1.66 15.18
CA ASN A 204 0.88 2.73 15.20
C ASN A 204 1.27 3.10 16.63
N ARG A 205 1.88 2.17 17.36
CA ARG A 205 2.40 2.37 18.70
C ARG A 205 3.77 1.69 18.83
N ASP A 206 4.61 2.20 19.71
CA ASP A 206 6.03 1.85 19.82
C ASP A 206 6.29 0.40 20.23
N ASP A 207 5.36 -0.23 20.97
CA ASP A 207 5.42 -1.64 21.34
C ASP A 207 4.99 -2.60 20.21
N PHE A 208 4.42 -2.09 19.13
CA PHE A 208 3.95 -2.89 18.00
C PHE A 208 4.85 -2.74 16.76
N ARG A 209 5.34 -1.53 16.48
CA ARG A 209 6.10 -1.23 15.28
C ARG A 209 7.32 -0.34 15.55
N ASP A 210 8.37 -0.49 14.75
CA ASP A 210 9.35 0.57 14.50
C ASP A 210 8.79 1.51 13.43
N THR A 211 8.29 0.93 12.34
CA THR A 211 7.63 1.66 11.24
C THR A 211 6.47 0.83 10.66
N LEU A 212 5.35 1.48 10.37
CA LEU A 212 4.34 0.99 9.44
C LEU A 212 4.55 1.66 8.08
N TYR A 213 4.57 0.86 7.04
CA TYR A 213 4.54 1.26 5.64
C TYR A 213 3.14 0.97 5.13
N VAL A 214 2.44 1.99 4.68
CA VAL A 214 1.02 1.90 4.31
C VAL A 214 0.85 2.36 2.87
N CYS A 215 0.19 1.54 2.06
CA CYS A 215 -0.23 1.89 0.70
C CYS A 215 -1.73 1.63 0.54
N LYS A 216 -2.46 2.59 0.01
CA LYS A 216 -3.92 2.57 -0.05
C LYS A 216 -4.41 3.11 -1.38
N GLY A 217 -5.60 2.69 -1.79
CA GLY A 217 -6.26 3.23 -2.98
C GLY A 217 -7.60 2.57 -3.28
N GLY A 218 -8.31 3.15 -4.22
CA GLY A 218 -9.45 2.54 -4.88
C GLY A 218 -9.08 2.08 -6.29
N THR A 219 -9.71 1.06 -6.78
CA THR A 219 -9.45 0.46 -8.09
C THR A 219 -9.86 1.38 -9.24
N ILE A 220 -8.92 1.66 -10.15
CA ILE A 220 -9.17 2.54 -11.30
C ILE A 220 -8.70 1.94 -12.63
N ASP A 221 -7.93 0.86 -12.62
CA ASP A 221 -7.27 0.36 -13.83
C ASP A 221 -8.11 -0.64 -14.63
N ASN A 222 -8.83 -1.51 -13.95
CA ASN A 222 -9.71 -2.50 -14.57
C ASN A 222 -11.15 -1.99 -14.59
N SER A 223 -11.79 -1.97 -15.78
CA SER A 223 -13.18 -1.51 -15.94
C SER A 223 -14.18 -2.32 -15.10
N ASP A 224 -13.94 -3.62 -14.89
CA ASP A 224 -14.80 -4.49 -14.07
C ASP A 224 -14.72 -4.17 -12.57
N GLN A 225 -13.71 -3.38 -12.18
CA GLN A 225 -13.47 -2.92 -10.83
C GLN A 225 -13.81 -1.42 -10.65
N VAL A 226 -14.58 -0.84 -11.56
CA VAL A 226 -15.10 0.53 -11.51
C VAL A 226 -16.62 0.48 -11.54
N ILE A 227 -17.29 1.20 -10.65
CA ILE A 227 -18.76 1.31 -10.65
C ILE A 227 -19.22 2.22 -11.80
N GLY A 228 -18.46 3.28 -12.09
CA GLY A 228 -18.77 4.30 -13.06
C GLY A 228 -18.02 5.61 -12.75
N THR A 229 -18.66 6.72 -13.02
CA THR A 229 -18.14 8.06 -12.68
C THR A 229 -19.19 8.84 -11.89
N THR A 230 -18.73 9.81 -11.09
CA THR A 230 -19.62 10.83 -10.52
C THR A 230 -20.27 11.63 -11.67
N SER A 231 -21.32 12.38 -11.38
CA SER A 231 -21.97 13.27 -12.37
C SER A 231 -21.01 14.36 -12.93
N LYS A 232 -19.85 14.52 -12.31
CA LYS A 232 -18.80 15.48 -12.72
C LYS A 232 -17.53 14.79 -13.26
N GLY A 233 -17.56 13.46 -13.46
CA GLY A 233 -16.54 12.72 -14.19
C GLY A 233 -15.45 12.06 -13.34
N ALA A 234 -15.43 12.16 -12.01
CA ALA A 234 -14.48 11.39 -11.20
C ALA A 234 -14.83 9.90 -11.21
N ILE A 235 -13.82 9.04 -11.41
CA ILE A 235 -13.97 7.59 -11.37
C ILE A 235 -14.40 7.14 -9.97
N VAL A 236 -15.43 6.30 -9.90
CA VAL A 236 -15.92 5.69 -8.67
C VAL A 236 -15.38 4.26 -8.58
N PRO A 237 -14.42 3.98 -7.71
CA PRO A 237 -13.87 2.65 -7.51
C PRO A 237 -14.93 1.67 -7.01
N LYS A 238 -14.89 0.42 -7.49
CA LYS A 238 -15.73 -0.67 -6.98
C LYS A 238 -15.11 -1.32 -5.74
N PHE A 239 -13.78 -1.32 -5.65
CA PHE A 239 -13.06 -1.86 -4.51
C PHE A 239 -12.07 -0.83 -3.97
N PHE A 240 -11.87 -0.88 -2.65
CA PHE A 240 -10.79 -0.17 -1.97
C PHE A 240 -9.88 -1.16 -1.26
N TYR A 241 -8.62 -0.76 -1.10
CA TYR A 241 -7.61 -1.60 -0.46
C TYR A 241 -6.68 -0.80 0.46
N MET A 242 -6.11 -1.51 1.42
CA MET A 242 -4.98 -1.05 2.23
C MET A 242 -3.96 -2.18 2.31
N ALA A 243 -2.74 -1.95 1.85
CA ALA A 243 -1.59 -2.80 2.09
C ALA A 243 -0.78 -2.21 3.26
N VAL A 244 -0.45 -3.03 4.25
CA VAL A 244 0.28 -2.60 5.45
C VAL A 244 1.44 -3.55 5.69
N LEU A 245 2.66 -3.02 5.64
CA LEU A 245 3.89 -3.68 6.06
C LEU A 245 4.33 -3.11 7.40
N CYS A 246 4.61 -3.95 8.36
CA CYS A 246 5.12 -3.59 9.67
C CYS A 246 6.54 -4.09 9.84
N LYS A 247 7.47 -3.18 10.17
CA LYS A 247 8.80 -3.50 10.68
C LYS A 247 8.83 -3.36 12.19
N ASN A 248 9.42 -4.32 12.88
CA ASN A 248 9.75 -4.23 14.30
C ASN A 248 10.96 -5.12 14.64
N SER A 249 11.28 -5.27 15.93
CA SER A 249 12.43 -6.07 16.40
C SER A 249 12.38 -7.57 16.00
N LYS A 250 11.22 -8.08 15.58
CA LYS A 250 11.04 -9.47 15.10
C LYS A 250 11.16 -9.60 13.57
N GLY A 251 11.41 -8.51 12.85
CA GLY A 251 11.49 -8.47 11.38
C GLY A 251 10.27 -7.83 10.74
N TYR A 252 9.85 -8.36 9.62
CA TYR A 252 8.75 -7.83 8.81
C TYR A 252 7.52 -8.75 8.89
N LYS A 253 6.34 -8.16 8.78
CA LYS A 253 5.06 -8.83 8.57
C LYS A 253 4.15 -7.93 7.74
N ALA A 254 3.33 -8.50 6.87
CA ALA A 254 2.38 -7.75 6.08
C ALA A 254 0.97 -8.34 6.12
N LEU A 255 0.00 -7.53 5.80
CA LEU A 255 -1.36 -7.91 5.44
C LEU A 255 -1.97 -6.88 4.50
N ALA A 256 -3.03 -7.28 3.83
CA ALA A 256 -3.86 -6.35 3.09
C ALA A 256 -5.33 -6.46 3.53
N PHE A 257 -6.06 -5.35 3.35
CA PHE A 257 -7.51 -5.34 3.34
C PHE A 257 -7.98 -5.15 1.90
N TRP A 258 -9.01 -5.91 1.52
CA TRP A 258 -9.73 -5.77 0.27
C TRP A 258 -11.22 -5.68 0.54
N VAL A 259 -11.85 -4.57 0.16
CA VAL A 259 -13.24 -4.29 0.50
C VAL A 259 -14.03 -3.78 -0.71
N GLU A 260 -15.25 -4.25 -0.88
CA GLU A 260 -16.15 -3.73 -1.89
C GLU A 260 -16.79 -2.42 -1.39
N HIS A 261 -16.85 -1.43 -2.29
CA HIS A 261 -17.38 -0.10 -2.05
C HIS A 261 -18.91 -0.12 -2.18
N LEU A 262 -19.60 -0.42 -1.08
CA LEU A 262 -21.06 -0.48 -1.00
C LEU A 262 -21.60 0.72 -0.22
N ASN A 263 -22.78 1.18 -0.61
CA ASN A 263 -23.50 2.21 0.16
C ASN A 263 -24.28 1.58 1.35
N GLU A 264 -23.52 0.93 2.23
CA GLU A 264 -24.02 0.19 3.38
C GLU A 264 -23.16 0.48 4.61
N ASP A 265 -23.79 0.61 5.78
CA ASP A 265 -23.06 0.71 7.04
C ASP A 265 -22.56 -0.69 7.47
N ARG A 266 -21.27 -0.90 7.33
CA ARG A 266 -20.54 -2.10 7.76
C ARG A 266 -19.54 -1.80 8.87
N SER A 267 -19.78 -0.75 9.64
CA SER A 267 -18.91 -0.36 10.76
C SER A 267 -18.86 -1.40 11.87
N SER A 268 -19.87 -2.27 12.00
CA SER A 268 -19.91 -3.38 12.96
C SER A 268 -19.16 -4.62 12.51
N ASP A 269 -18.80 -4.75 11.22
CA ASP A 269 -18.19 -5.95 10.68
C ASP A 269 -16.83 -6.29 11.33
N ASN A 270 -16.52 -7.57 11.41
CA ASN A 270 -15.21 -8.00 11.85
C ASN A 270 -14.18 -7.79 10.71
N LEU A 271 -13.18 -6.93 10.94
CA LEU A 271 -12.14 -6.61 9.95
C LEU A 271 -11.36 -7.84 9.48
N SER A 272 -11.29 -8.92 10.29
CA SER A 272 -10.62 -10.17 9.89
C SER A 272 -11.23 -10.83 8.64
N ASN A 273 -12.49 -10.49 8.29
CA ASN A 273 -13.17 -11.00 7.10
C ASN A 273 -12.64 -10.39 5.79
N TYR A 274 -11.98 -9.24 5.88
CA TYR A 274 -11.47 -8.48 4.74
C TYR A 274 -9.97 -8.63 4.53
N ILE A 275 -9.31 -9.41 5.40
CA ILE A 275 -7.86 -9.62 5.35
C ILE A 275 -7.51 -10.65 4.29
N ILE A 276 -6.59 -10.26 3.41
CA ILE A 276 -5.95 -11.10 2.39
C ILE A 276 -4.42 -10.96 2.48
N SER A 277 -3.68 -11.81 1.78
CA SER A 277 -2.22 -11.66 1.63
C SER A 277 -1.89 -10.52 0.66
N ILE A 278 -0.64 -10.09 0.65
CA ILE A 278 -0.16 -9.10 -0.33
C ILE A 278 -0.24 -9.71 -1.73
N ASP A 279 0.25 -10.94 -1.96
CA ASP A 279 0.12 -11.64 -3.25
C ASP A 279 -1.31 -11.64 -3.79
N GLN A 280 -2.29 -11.93 -2.91
CA GLN A 280 -3.70 -11.91 -3.29
C GLN A 280 -4.18 -10.50 -3.67
N LEU A 281 -3.64 -9.46 -3.02
CA LEU A 281 -3.95 -8.08 -3.39
C LEU A 281 -3.32 -7.72 -4.73
N GLU A 282 -2.09 -8.13 -4.99
CA GLU A 282 -1.37 -7.94 -6.25
C GLU A 282 -2.07 -8.62 -7.43
N GLU A 283 -2.52 -9.86 -7.23
CA GLU A 283 -3.32 -10.58 -8.23
C GLU A 283 -4.59 -9.80 -8.59
N ARG A 284 -5.24 -9.15 -7.63
CA ARG A 284 -6.47 -8.40 -7.83
C ARG A 284 -6.27 -7.03 -8.46
N THR A 285 -5.17 -6.35 -8.11
CA THR A 285 -4.92 -4.95 -8.51
C THR A 285 -3.98 -4.84 -9.70
N GLY A 286 -3.09 -5.82 -9.90
CA GLY A 286 -1.97 -5.73 -10.83
C GLY A 286 -0.89 -4.76 -10.36
N ILE A 287 -0.90 -4.36 -9.09
CA ILE A 287 0.09 -3.50 -8.44
C ILE A 287 1.01 -4.40 -7.62
N ASP A 288 2.30 -4.28 -7.79
CA ASP A 288 3.35 -4.97 -7.04
C ASP A 288 3.68 -4.09 -5.81
N PHE A 289 3.27 -4.53 -4.62
CA PHE A 289 3.42 -3.78 -3.37
C PHE A 289 4.75 -4.13 -2.69
N PHE A 290 5.30 -3.17 -1.98
CA PHE A 290 6.55 -3.32 -1.22
C PHE A 290 7.75 -3.80 -2.04
N CYS A 291 7.72 -3.63 -3.34
CA CYS A 291 8.72 -4.07 -4.33
C CYS A 291 10.16 -3.60 -4.04
N ASN A 292 10.35 -2.69 -3.10
CA ASN A 292 11.67 -2.26 -2.64
C ASN A 292 12.19 -3.08 -1.44
N LEU A 293 11.38 -4.02 -0.91
CA LEU A 293 11.85 -4.98 0.08
C LEU A 293 12.66 -6.05 -0.66
N PRO A 294 13.84 -6.43 -0.16
CA PRO A 294 14.64 -7.47 -0.82
C PRO A 294 13.87 -8.78 -1.00
N ASP A 295 13.98 -9.43 -2.19
CA ASP A 295 13.23 -10.63 -2.56
C ASP A 295 13.21 -11.74 -1.48
N PRO A 296 14.31 -12.04 -0.75
CA PRO A 296 14.29 -13.05 0.31
C PRO A 296 13.42 -12.69 1.52
N LEU A 297 13.11 -11.40 1.72
CA LEU A 297 12.21 -10.90 2.77
C LEU A 297 10.81 -10.66 2.24
N GLU A 298 10.70 -10.18 1.01
CA GLU A 298 9.46 -9.85 0.33
C GLU A 298 8.57 -11.08 0.18
N VAL A 299 9.08 -12.13 -0.49
CA VAL A 299 8.33 -13.35 -0.80
C VAL A 299 7.61 -13.94 0.42
N PRO A 300 8.28 -14.29 1.54
CA PRO A 300 7.59 -14.91 2.68
C PRO A 300 6.62 -13.97 3.40
N VAL A 301 6.83 -12.65 3.31
CA VAL A 301 5.98 -11.65 3.94
C VAL A 301 4.70 -11.41 3.14
N GLU A 302 4.75 -11.56 1.82
CA GLU A 302 3.63 -11.34 0.91
C GLU A 302 2.72 -12.55 0.75
N GLU A 303 3.31 -13.75 0.74
CA GLU A 303 2.56 -15.00 0.64
C GLU A 303 1.68 -15.26 1.86
N ASN A 304 2.15 -14.89 3.06
CA ASN A 304 1.57 -15.39 4.31
C ASN A 304 1.07 -14.27 5.23
N VAL A 305 -0.22 -14.36 5.60
CA VAL A 305 -0.81 -13.53 6.64
C VAL A 305 -0.99 -14.33 7.93
N VAL A 306 -0.22 -13.98 8.96
CA VAL A 306 -0.41 -14.50 10.32
C VAL A 306 -1.34 -13.54 11.08
N LYS A 307 -2.66 -13.75 10.99
CA LYS A 307 -3.68 -12.85 11.57
C LYS A 307 -3.45 -12.58 13.05
N SER A 308 -3.03 -13.59 13.83
CA SER A 308 -2.74 -13.44 15.27
C SER A 308 -1.59 -12.46 15.56
N ALA A 309 -0.60 -12.34 14.66
CA ALA A 309 0.48 -11.36 14.79
C ALA A 309 0.00 -9.90 14.66
N TRP A 310 -1.21 -9.71 14.13
CA TRP A 310 -1.88 -8.43 13.98
C TRP A 310 -2.99 -8.19 15.02
N GLY A 311 -3.17 -9.14 15.95
CA GLY A 311 -4.18 -9.06 17.01
C GLY A 311 -5.57 -9.53 16.59
N PHE A 312 -5.71 -10.18 15.43
CA PHE A 312 -6.96 -10.84 15.02
C PHE A 312 -7.02 -12.28 15.53
N LYS A 313 -8.22 -12.74 15.80
CA LYS A 313 -8.51 -14.12 16.20
C LYS A 313 -8.84 -14.97 14.99
#